data_326bd27787dfe97f863bd4643745443b
#
_entry.id   326bd27787dfe97f863bd4643745443b
#
_cell.length_a   1.000
_cell.length_b   1.000
_cell.length_c   1.000
_cell.angle_alpha   90.00
_cell.angle_beta   90.00
_cell.angle_gamma   90.00
#
_symmetry.space_group_name_H-M   'P 1'
#
loop_
_entity.id
_entity.type
_entity.pdbx_description
1 polymer ?
#
loop_
_entity_poly.entity_id
_entity_poly.type
_entity_poly.pdbx_seq_one_letter_code
_entity_poly.pdbx_strand_id
1 'polypeptide(L)'
;MSNVSPQALLGAAEIWFVTGSQTLYGEETLNRVAEQSAQVAMGLEGGPVRIVWKPVLTDAESIRRLALDVNARDEVIGVIAWMHTFSPAKMWIVGLDALRKPLLHLHTQANVELPWAEIDFDFMNLNQAAHGDREFAYVQTRLGVARKTVVGHVSNPSVLQQVQDWQRAAAGWAASRALKLARFGDNMRFVAVTEGDKTEAELRYGVQVNTWGVNELVDSVEAVAPRDIDALVVQYADLYEVAPELLPGGDRHQSLKDGAAIELGLRAFLESGGFAAFTTNFEDLGRLRQLPGLAVQRLMAEGYGFGAEGDWKTAILVRVANVMGAGLPGGASLMEDYTYDLVPGRELILGAHMLEVSPSLTTATPRLEIHPLGIGGKDDPVRLVFSADPGPAVVVAMSDLRDRFRLVANVVENVEAPDLPNLPVGRAVWRPSPDFATSAACWLAAGAAHHTVMTSAVGIDVWHDFAEMARTELLVIDEGTTVRRFHDELRWNQAYFRLAQGI
;
A
#
# COMPACT_ATOMS: atom_id res chain seq x y z
N MET A 1 6.57 0.35 18.04
CA MET A 1 6.05 1.62 17.50
C MET A 1 4.63 1.34 17.01
N SER A 2 3.66 1.36 17.93
CA SER A 2 2.26 1.08 17.63
C SER A 2 1.59 2.35 17.10
N ASN A 3 0.69 2.23 16.16
CA ASN A 3 -0.29 3.25 15.75
C ASN A 3 0.25 4.61 15.29
N VAL A 4 1.36 4.60 14.60
CA VAL A 4 1.82 5.81 13.92
C VAL A 4 0.92 6.02 12.70
N SER A 5 0.34 7.21 12.56
CA SER A 5 -0.41 7.56 11.36
C SER A 5 0.43 7.32 10.11
N PRO A 6 -0.17 7.02 8.94
CA PRO A 6 0.57 6.84 7.69
C PRO A 6 1.55 7.98 7.39
N GLN A 7 1.17 9.25 7.63
CA GLN A 7 2.05 10.41 7.45
C GLN A 7 3.25 10.40 8.40
N ALA A 8 3.04 10.00 9.67
CA ALA A 8 4.14 9.93 10.63
C ALA A 8 5.13 8.82 10.29
N LEU A 9 4.67 7.70 9.70
CA LEU A 9 5.56 6.65 9.17
C LEU A 9 6.45 7.17 8.04
N LEU A 10 5.88 7.90 7.08
CA LEU A 10 6.65 8.52 6.00
C LEU A 10 7.65 9.54 6.54
N GLY A 11 7.24 10.39 7.48
CA GLY A 11 8.09 11.42 8.08
C GLY A 11 9.24 10.88 8.94
N ALA A 12 9.10 9.68 9.48
CA ALA A 12 10.14 9.00 10.26
C ALA A 12 11.08 8.14 9.40
N ALA A 13 10.71 7.84 8.16
CA ALA A 13 11.46 6.97 7.26
C ALA A 13 12.61 7.70 6.57
N GLU A 14 13.65 6.95 6.23
CA GLU A 14 14.81 7.42 5.47
C GLU A 14 15.08 6.51 4.26
N ILE A 15 15.57 7.11 3.20
CA ILE A 15 16.21 6.43 2.08
C ILE A 15 17.66 6.91 1.99
N TRP A 16 18.59 5.98 2.00
CA TRP A 16 20.00 6.34 1.90
C TRP A 16 20.42 6.43 0.44
N PHE A 17 20.98 7.59 0.07
CA PHE A 17 21.59 7.82 -1.24
C PHE A 17 23.07 7.50 -1.17
N VAL A 18 23.50 6.53 -1.98
CA VAL A 18 24.88 6.02 -2.00
C VAL A 18 25.51 6.16 -3.37
N THR A 19 26.80 6.54 -3.40
CA THR A 19 27.56 6.72 -4.63
C THR A 19 28.85 5.94 -4.57
N GLY A 20 29.13 5.19 -5.63
CA GLY A 20 30.39 4.47 -5.80
C GLY A 20 31.44 5.26 -6.57
N SER A 21 32.70 5.06 -6.19
CA SER A 21 33.89 5.52 -6.90
C SER A 21 35.08 4.60 -6.60
N GLN A 22 36.30 5.02 -6.88
CA GLN A 22 37.53 4.30 -6.54
C GLN A 22 38.67 5.24 -6.17
N THR A 23 39.57 4.80 -5.30
CA THR A 23 40.71 5.58 -4.82
C THR A 23 41.73 5.90 -5.92
N LEU A 24 41.70 5.15 -7.03
CA LEU A 24 42.59 5.40 -8.19
C LEU A 24 42.50 6.81 -8.76
N TYR A 25 41.33 7.46 -8.63
CA TYR A 25 41.12 8.81 -9.17
C TYR A 25 41.76 9.93 -8.34
N GLY A 26 42.28 9.66 -7.16
CA GLY A 26 42.88 10.64 -6.26
C GLY A 26 41.84 11.45 -5.46
N GLU A 27 42.37 12.19 -4.45
CA GLU A 27 41.54 12.89 -3.46
C GLU A 27 40.72 14.03 -4.06
N GLU A 28 41.31 14.82 -4.97
CA GLU A 28 40.62 15.94 -5.63
C GLU A 28 39.38 15.48 -6.40
N THR A 29 39.53 14.41 -7.22
CA THR A 29 38.40 13.83 -7.97
C THR A 29 37.34 13.25 -7.03
N LEU A 30 37.74 12.58 -5.96
CA LEU A 30 36.81 12.03 -4.97
C LEU A 30 36.00 13.13 -4.25
N ASN A 31 36.65 14.28 -3.96
CA ASN A 31 35.95 15.45 -3.39
C ASN A 31 34.89 15.99 -4.36
N ARG A 32 35.20 16.11 -5.64
CA ARG A 32 34.26 16.53 -6.69
C ARG A 32 33.12 15.53 -6.84
N VAL A 33 33.40 14.23 -6.79
CA VAL A 33 32.36 13.17 -6.77
C VAL A 33 31.44 13.33 -5.59
N ALA A 34 31.96 13.60 -4.39
CA ALA A 34 31.16 13.80 -3.19
C ALA A 34 30.25 15.04 -3.31
N GLU A 35 30.76 16.18 -3.80
CA GLU A 35 29.99 17.41 -4.03
C GLU A 35 28.87 17.18 -5.03
N GLN A 36 29.14 16.56 -6.18
CA GLN A 36 28.17 16.30 -7.22
C GLN A 36 27.13 15.24 -6.74
N SER A 37 27.57 14.25 -5.97
CA SER A 37 26.69 13.25 -5.35
C SER A 37 25.70 13.88 -4.37
N ALA A 38 26.17 14.80 -3.53
CA ALA A 38 25.30 15.55 -2.62
C ALA A 38 24.28 16.42 -3.39
N GLN A 39 24.71 17.06 -4.51
CA GLN A 39 23.82 17.84 -5.36
C GLN A 39 22.74 16.98 -6.02
N VAL A 40 23.06 15.79 -6.53
CA VAL A 40 22.08 14.85 -7.09
C VAL A 40 21.11 14.40 -6.02
N ALA A 41 21.58 14.06 -4.81
CA ALA A 41 20.72 13.70 -3.69
C ALA A 41 19.75 14.84 -3.31
N MET A 42 20.24 16.09 -3.25
CA MET A 42 19.40 17.28 -3.04
C MET A 42 18.36 17.47 -4.15
N GLY A 43 18.72 17.18 -5.39
CA GLY A 43 17.80 17.25 -6.54
C GLY A 43 16.63 16.27 -6.45
N LEU A 44 16.74 15.25 -5.62
CA LEU A 44 15.67 14.26 -5.36
C LEU A 44 14.83 14.61 -4.12
N GLU A 45 15.13 15.69 -3.40
CA GLU A 45 14.35 16.10 -2.23
C GLU A 45 12.93 16.56 -2.61
N GLY A 46 12.04 16.66 -1.60
CA GLY A 46 10.63 17.03 -1.80
C GLY A 46 9.70 15.82 -2.06
N GLY A 47 10.23 14.61 -2.03
CA GLY A 47 9.45 13.37 -2.04
C GLY A 47 8.84 13.05 -0.67
N PRO A 48 8.04 11.97 -0.58
CA PRO A 48 7.35 11.57 0.65
C PRO A 48 8.27 11.09 1.77
N VAL A 49 9.48 10.66 1.43
CA VAL A 49 10.47 10.11 2.37
C VAL A 49 11.78 10.88 2.27
N ARG A 50 12.39 11.17 3.39
CA ARG A 50 13.66 11.91 3.46
C ARG A 50 14.80 11.11 2.82
N ILE A 51 15.54 11.74 1.91
CA ILE A 51 16.77 11.18 1.33
C ILE A 51 17.97 11.63 2.16
N VAL A 52 18.81 10.68 2.56
CA VAL A 52 20.02 10.91 3.35
C VAL A 52 21.23 10.55 2.52
N TRP A 53 21.97 11.56 2.08
CA TRP A 53 23.23 11.36 1.39
C TRP A 53 24.27 10.69 2.29
N LYS A 54 25.02 9.73 1.75
CA LYS A 54 26.09 8.99 2.43
C LYS A 54 27.43 9.27 1.78
N PRO A 55 28.53 9.26 2.53
CA PRO A 55 29.87 9.41 1.95
C PRO A 55 30.14 8.44 0.82
N VAL A 56 30.95 8.87 -0.15
CA VAL A 56 31.31 8.09 -1.33
C VAL A 56 32.00 6.79 -0.93
N LEU A 57 31.61 5.70 -1.52
CA LEU A 57 32.09 4.34 -1.24
C LEU A 57 33.17 3.97 -2.27
N THR A 58 34.36 3.57 -1.79
CA THR A 58 35.53 3.33 -2.64
C THR A 58 36.15 1.95 -2.46
N ASP A 59 35.61 1.10 -1.56
CA ASP A 59 36.13 -0.24 -1.29
C ASP A 59 35.03 -1.20 -0.84
N ALA A 60 35.29 -2.51 -0.96
CA ALA A 60 34.33 -3.56 -0.68
C ALA A 60 33.89 -3.62 0.80
N GLU A 61 34.74 -3.29 1.75
CA GLU A 61 34.43 -3.35 3.16
C GLU A 61 33.51 -2.20 3.60
N SER A 62 33.74 -0.97 3.10
CA SER A 62 32.85 0.17 3.36
C SER A 62 31.45 -0.08 2.77
N ILE A 63 31.35 -0.69 1.58
CA ILE A 63 30.09 -1.07 0.94
C ILE A 63 29.37 -2.14 1.76
N ARG A 64 30.09 -3.19 2.20
CA ARG A 64 29.53 -4.23 3.03
C ARG A 64 28.98 -3.69 4.37
N ARG A 65 29.75 -2.84 5.04
CA ARG A 65 29.33 -2.20 6.31
C ARG A 65 28.06 -1.37 6.11
N LEU A 66 28.03 -0.57 5.06
CA LEU A 66 26.84 0.24 4.75
C LEU A 66 25.60 -0.65 4.55
N ALA A 67 25.70 -1.76 3.81
CA ALA A 67 24.58 -2.68 3.62
C ALA A 67 24.09 -3.30 4.95
N LEU A 68 25.01 -3.64 5.86
CA LEU A 68 24.66 -4.15 7.20
C LEU A 68 24.01 -3.06 8.06
N ASP A 69 24.52 -1.82 8.02
CA ASP A 69 23.94 -0.68 8.72
C ASP A 69 22.52 -0.36 8.22
N VAL A 70 22.30 -0.40 6.89
CA VAL A 70 20.96 -0.28 6.28
C VAL A 70 20.01 -1.33 6.83
N ASN A 71 20.43 -2.59 6.87
CA ASN A 71 19.59 -3.68 7.36
C ASN A 71 19.23 -3.54 8.85
N ALA A 72 20.14 -3.01 9.66
CA ALA A 72 20.00 -2.91 11.11
C ALA A 72 19.13 -1.72 11.59
N ARG A 73 18.80 -0.77 10.71
CA ARG A 73 18.08 0.46 11.08
C ARG A 73 16.66 0.42 10.56
N ASP A 74 15.69 0.38 11.45
CA ASP A 74 14.26 0.29 11.09
C ASP A 74 13.78 1.52 10.31
N GLU A 75 14.34 2.71 10.60
CA GLU A 75 14.02 3.95 9.89
C GLU A 75 14.47 3.97 8.43
N VAL A 76 15.50 3.19 8.06
CA VAL A 76 16.00 3.14 6.68
C VAL A 76 15.18 2.12 5.88
N ILE A 77 14.34 2.59 4.97
CA ILE A 77 13.41 1.73 4.22
C ILE A 77 13.89 1.34 2.82
N GLY A 78 15.00 1.91 2.36
CA GLY A 78 15.56 1.60 1.05
C GLY A 78 16.86 2.33 0.76
N VAL A 79 17.47 2.00 -0.36
CA VAL A 79 18.73 2.58 -0.85
C VAL A 79 18.56 3.02 -2.30
N ILE A 80 19.01 4.25 -2.61
CA ILE A 80 19.22 4.71 -3.99
C ILE A 80 20.73 4.64 -4.27
N ALA A 81 21.14 3.90 -5.29
CA ALA A 81 22.53 3.74 -5.67
C ALA A 81 22.81 4.39 -7.02
N TRP A 82 23.92 5.12 -7.10
CA TRP A 82 24.41 5.79 -8.31
C TRP A 82 25.90 5.59 -8.48
N MET A 83 26.34 5.17 -9.68
CA MET A 83 27.73 5.01 -10.05
C MET A 83 28.17 6.22 -10.92
N HIS A 84 28.59 7.29 -10.27
CA HIS A 84 28.94 8.55 -10.93
C HIS A 84 30.22 8.45 -11.77
N THR A 85 31.29 7.89 -11.17
CA THR A 85 32.50 7.48 -11.85
C THR A 85 32.49 5.98 -12.10
N PHE A 86 33.55 5.44 -12.70
CA PHE A 86 33.72 4.00 -12.71
C PHE A 86 34.06 3.49 -11.31
N SER A 87 33.05 2.90 -10.66
CA SER A 87 33.22 2.15 -9.40
C SER A 87 33.31 0.67 -9.76
N PRO A 88 34.46 -0.01 -9.59
CA PRO A 88 34.59 -1.42 -9.96
C PRO A 88 33.51 -2.28 -9.30
N ALA A 89 32.60 -2.86 -10.08
CA ALA A 89 31.39 -3.48 -9.54
C ALA A 89 31.66 -4.74 -8.72
N LYS A 90 32.82 -5.36 -8.86
CA LYS A 90 33.24 -6.45 -7.96
C LYS A 90 33.29 -6.04 -6.49
N MET A 91 33.53 -4.79 -6.17
CA MET A 91 33.51 -4.27 -4.80
C MET A 91 32.11 -4.33 -4.18
N TRP A 92 31.07 -4.29 -4.99
CA TRP A 92 29.66 -4.26 -4.57
C TRP A 92 29.08 -5.63 -4.28
N ILE A 93 29.71 -6.74 -4.72
CA ILE A 93 29.15 -8.09 -4.64
C ILE A 93 28.72 -8.43 -3.23
N VAL A 94 29.62 -8.33 -2.24
CA VAL A 94 29.32 -8.74 -0.85
C VAL A 94 28.29 -7.82 -0.20
N GLY A 95 28.31 -6.53 -0.50
CA GLY A 95 27.31 -5.58 0.02
C GLY A 95 25.93 -5.81 -0.57
N LEU A 96 25.83 -6.03 -1.89
CA LEU A 96 24.57 -6.32 -2.56
C LEU A 96 23.96 -7.67 -2.12
N ASP A 97 24.79 -8.69 -1.94
CA ASP A 97 24.36 -10.00 -1.42
C ASP A 97 23.83 -9.92 0.01
N ALA A 98 24.42 -9.03 0.83
CA ALA A 98 23.99 -8.78 2.20
C ALA A 98 22.73 -7.89 2.31
N LEU A 99 22.45 -7.04 1.33
CA LEU A 99 21.35 -6.08 1.39
C LEU A 99 19.99 -6.77 1.39
N ARG A 100 19.12 -6.42 2.37
CA ARG A 100 17.77 -7.00 2.55
C ARG A 100 16.64 -6.00 2.35
N LYS A 101 16.99 -4.75 2.03
CA LYS A 101 16.01 -3.66 1.82
C LYS A 101 15.92 -3.28 0.35
N PRO A 102 14.82 -2.65 -0.07
CA PRO A 102 14.62 -2.21 -1.45
C PRO A 102 15.78 -1.40 -2.01
N LEU A 103 16.11 -1.64 -3.27
CA LEU A 103 17.15 -0.95 -4.02
C LEU A 103 16.57 -0.26 -5.25
N LEU A 104 16.89 1.03 -5.41
CA LEU A 104 16.71 1.77 -6.65
C LEU A 104 18.09 2.06 -7.26
N HIS A 105 18.28 1.66 -8.50
CA HIS A 105 19.44 2.01 -9.31
C HIS A 105 19.10 3.28 -10.11
N LEU A 106 19.66 4.41 -9.71
CA LEU A 106 19.53 5.67 -10.44
C LEU A 106 20.62 5.75 -11.52
N HIS A 107 20.22 5.74 -12.78
CA HIS A 107 21.13 5.91 -13.91
C HIS A 107 21.07 7.35 -14.42
N THR A 108 22.00 8.17 -13.96
CA THR A 108 22.04 9.63 -14.22
C THR A 108 23.46 10.14 -14.38
N GLN A 109 23.57 11.42 -14.65
CA GLN A 109 24.84 12.18 -14.59
C GLN A 109 24.65 13.45 -13.78
N ALA A 110 25.77 14.08 -13.35
CA ALA A 110 25.71 15.35 -12.63
C ALA A 110 25.34 16.51 -13.55
N ASN A 111 25.75 16.46 -14.82
CA ASN A 111 25.50 17.48 -15.85
C ASN A 111 24.30 17.10 -16.72
N VAL A 112 23.53 18.09 -17.16
CA VAL A 112 22.45 17.92 -18.15
C VAL A 112 23.00 17.87 -19.57
N GLU A 113 23.93 18.79 -19.88
CA GLU A 113 24.52 18.92 -21.19
C GLU A 113 26.01 18.60 -21.15
N LEU A 114 26.56 18.08 -22.25
CA LEU A 114 28.00 17.89 -22.41
C LEU A 114 28.65 19.17 -22.87
N PRO A 115 29.78 19.58 -22.27
CA PRO A 115 30.56 20.72 -22.72
C PRO A 115 31.41 20.39 -23.96
N TRP A 116 30.74 20.17 -25.10
CA TRP A 116 31.31 19.62 -26.32
C TRP A 116 32.64 20.23 -26.77
N ALA A 117 32.82 21.54 -26.54
CA ALA A 117 34.05 22.24 -26.93
C ALA A 117 35.18 22.14 -25.90
N GLU A 118 34.86 21.74 -24.66
CA GLU A 118 35.79 21.77 -23.52
C GLU A 118 36.04 20.40 -22.93
N ILE A 119 35.34 19.36 -23.45
CA ILE A 119 35.42 18.02 -22.92
C ILE A 119 36.81 17.43 -23.09
N ASP A 120 37.40 16.94 -22.00
CA ASP A 120 38.67 16.31 -21.90
C ASP A 120 38.63 14.97 -21.17
N PHE A 121 39.78 14.32 -20.96
CA PHE A 121 39.84 13.04 -20.27
C PHE A 121 39.48 13.16 -18.78
N ASP A 122 39.75 14.29 -18.13
CA ASP A 122 39.41 14.49 -16.72
C ASP A 122 37.88 14.61 -16.54
N PHE A 123 37.23 15.33 -17.46
CA PHE A 123 35.75 15.34 -17.52
C PHE A 123 35.20 13.96 -17.76
N MET A 124 35.73 13.17 -18.69
CA MET A 124 35.28 11.82 -18.98
C MET A 124 35.50 10.90 -17.79
N ASN A 125 36.64 11.00 -17.09
CA ASN A 125 36.93 10.19 -15.90
C ASN A 125 35.97 10.52 -14.74
N LEU A 126 35.57 11.77 -14.60
CA LEU A 126 34.61 12.19 -13.59
C LEU A 126 33.17 11.71 -13.91
N ASN A 127 32.80 11.66 -15.20
CA ASN A 127 31.42 11.40 -15.66
C ASN A 127 31.31 10.06 -16.40
N GLN A 128 31.45 8.96 -15.69
CA GLN A 128 31.45 7.60 -16.26
C GLN A 128 30.21 6.75 -15.94
N ALA A 129 29.10 7.36 -15.62
CA ALA A 129 27.86 6.61 -15.33
C ALA A 129 27.44 5.69 -16.50
N ALA A 130 27.69 6.12 -17.76
CA ALA A 130 27.33 5.34 -18.93
C ALA A 130 27.90 3.91 -18.94
N HIS A 131 29.12 3.70 -18.44
CA HIS A 131 29.68 2.35 -18.34
C HIS A 131 29.83 1.84 -16.90
N GLY A 132 30.00 2.69 -15.91
CA GLY A 132 30.04 2.32 -14.50
C GLY A 132 28.74 1.66 -14.04
N ASP A 133 27.60 2.27 -14.38
CA ASP A 133 26.27 1.69 -14.09
C ASP A 133 25.99 0.41 -14.87
N ARG A 134 26.53 0.25 -16.08
CA ARG A 134 26.38 -1.00 -16.83
C ARG A 134 27.06 -2.17 -16.12
N GLU A 135 28.26 -1.96 -15.60
CA GLU A 135 28.95 -3.00 -14.84
C GLU A 135 28.24 -3.27 -13.50
N PHE A 136 27.76 -2.23 -12.83
CA PHE A 136 27.00 -2.34 -11.62
C PHE A 136 25.68 -3.13 -11.85
N ALA A 137 24.94 -2.80 -12.91
CA ALA A 137 23.72 -3.52 -13.31
C ALA A 137 24.01 -4.99 -13.68
N TYR A 138 25.15 -5.27 -14.33
CA TYR A 138 25.57 -6.66 -14.62
C TYR A 138 25.74 -7.46 -13.34
N VAL A 139 26.39 -6.93 -12.31
CA VAL A 139 26.57 -7.61 -11.03
C VAL A 139 25.25 -7.80 -10.32
N GLN A 140 24.38 -6.80 -10.28
CA GLN A 140 23.03 -6.91 -9.70
C GLN A 140 22.21 -8.02 -10.37
N THR A 141 22.21 -8.05 -11.71
CA THR A 141 21.50 -9.09 -12.49
C THR A 141 22.04 -10.47 -12.21
N ARG A 142 23.36 -10.60 -12.14
CA ARG A 142 24.04 -11.88 -11.87
C ARG A 142 23.76 -12.40 -10.46
N LEU A 143 23.55 -11.52 -9.48
CA LEU A 143 23.20 -11.87 -8.10
C LEU A 143 21.68 -12.07 -7.92
N GLY A 144 20.86 -11.77 -8.94
CA GLY A 144 19.40 -11.83 -8.80
C GLY A 144 18.84 -10.77 -7.86
N VAL A 145 19.50 -9.61 -7.74
CA VAL A 145 19.04 -8.51 -6.89
C VAL A 145 17.84 -7.83 -7.55
N ALA A 146 16.68 -7.89 -6.90
CA ALA A 146 15.49 -7.13 -7.29
C ALA A 146 15.76 -5.63 -7.11
N ARG A 147 15.45 -4.84 -8.13
CA ARG A 147 15.67 -3.39 -8.11
C ARG A 147 14.76 -2.67 -9.08
N LYS A 148 14.40 -1.44 -8.77
CA LYS A 148 13.92 -0.48 -9.76
C LYS A 148 15.11 0.20 -10.43
N THR A 149 15.04 0.42 -11.72
CA THR A 149 16.00 1.25 -12.45
C THR A 149 15.28 2.49 -12.95
N VAL A 150 15.78 3.67 -12.56
CA VAL A 150 15.28 4.97 -13.03
C VAL A 150 16.37 5.63 -13.85
N VAL A 151 16.03 6.09 -15.04
CA VAL A 151 16.99 6.63 -16.03
C VAL A 151 16.66 8.08 -16.36
N GLY A 152 17.64 8.96 -16.26
CA GLY A 152 17.53 10.36 -16.65
C GLY A 152 18.06 11.31 -15.56
N HIS A 153 18.11 12.58 -15.90
CA HIS A 153 18.62 13.61 -14.99
C HIS A 153 17.57 13.98 -13.92
N VAL A 154 18.02 14.27 -12.71
CA VAL A 154 17.15 14.59 -11.55
C VAL A 154 16.34 15.88 -11.73
N SER A 155 16.66 16.73 -12.70
CA SER A 155 15.83 17.88 -13.07
C SER A 155 14.62 17.52 -13.93
N ASN A 156 14.51 16.27 -14.40
CA ASN A 156 13.37 15.83 -15.19
C ASN A 156 12.22 15.43 -14.25
N PRO A 157 11.04 16.08 -14.35
CA PRO A 157 9.88 15.75 -13.50
C PRO A 157 9.47 14.27 -13.55
N SER A 158 9.60 13.60 -14.70
CA SER A 158 9.30 12.17 -14.83
C SER A 158 10.25 11.29 -14.01
N VAL A 159 11.52 11.67 -13.89
CA VAL A 159 12.51 10.99 -13.03
C VAL A 159 12.12 11.16 -11.56
N LEU A 160 11.79 12.39 -11.17
CA LEU A 160 11.35 12.67 -9.80
C LEU A 160 10.09 11.89 -9.45
N GLN A 161 9.10 11.85 -10.33
CA GLN A 161 7.87 11.07 -10.11
C GLN A 161 8.16 9.59 -9.90
N GLN A 162 8.97 8.97 -10.76
CA GLN A 162 9.33 7.54 -10.62
C GLN A 162 10.08 7.25 -9.31
N VAL A 163 10.93 8.17 -8.85
CA VAL A 163 11.62 8.03 -7.55
C VAL A 163 10.63 8.17 -6.40
N GLN A 164 9.69 9.13 -6.46
CA GLN A 164 8.67 9.33 -5.43
C GLN A 164 7.70 8.15 -5.35
N ASP A 165 7.29 7.58 -6.48
CA ASP A 165 6.45 6.39 -6.53
C ASP A 165 7.14 5.19 -5.89
N TRP A 166 8.42 5.00 -6.18
CA TRP A 166 9.23 3.96 -5.54
C TRP A 166 9.41 4.20 -4.02
N GLN A 167 9.56 5.45 -3.58
CA GLN A 167 9.61 5.80 -2.15
C GLN A 167 8.33 5.39 -1.44
N ARG A 168 7.17 5.64 -2.06
CA ARG A 168 5.86 5.23 -1.53
C ARG A 168 5.73 3.71 -1.45
N ALA A 169 6.13 3.01 -2.49
CA ALA A 169 6.15 1.55 -2.50
C ALA A 169 7.08 0.99 -1.41
N ALA A 170 8.26 1.57 -1.22
CA ALA A 170 9.19 1.19 -0.15
C ALA A 170 8.61 1.44 1.25
N ALA A 171 7.84 2.51 1.44
CA ALA A 171 7.13 2.78 2.67
C ALA A 171 6.01 1.75 2.92
N GLY A 172 5.24 1.39 1.90
CA GLY A 172 4.24 0.32 1.98
C GLY A 172 4.86 -1.03 2.32
N TRP A 173 5.99 -1.37 1.69
CA TRP A 173 6.75 -2.57 1.99
C TRP A 173 7.27 -2.56 3.45
N ALA A 174 7.86 -1.47 3.91
CA ALA A 174 8.34 -1.36 5.29
C ALA A 174 7.19 -1.46 6.31
N ALA A 175 6.04 -0.84 6.00
CA ALA A 175 4.85 -0.93 6.84
C ALA A 175 4.32 -2.37 6.93
N SER A 176 4.31 -3.13 5.83
CA SER A 176 3.91 -4.53 5.86
C SER A 176 4.83 -5.38 6.73
N ARG A 177 6.15 -5.14 6.67
CA ARG A 177 7.17 -5.85 7.47
C ARG A 177 7.02 -5.67 8.99
N ALA A 178 6.39 -4.58 9.41
CA ALA A 178 6.16 -4.25 10.82
C ALA A 178 4.69 -4.44 11.24
N LEU A 179 3.82 -4.94 10.35
CA LEU A 179 2.38 -4.99 10.56
C LEU A 179 1.98 -6.11 11.53
N LYS A 180 1.31 -5.71 12.61
CA LYS A 180 0.50 -6.60 13.44
C LYS A 180 -0.97 -6.41 13.10
N LEU A 181 -1.67 -7.50 12.87
CA LEU A 181 -3.07 -7.53 12.49
C LEU A 181 -3.88 -8.34 13.51
N ALA A 182 -4.96 -7.76 14.02
CA ALA A 182 -5.91 -8.45 14.91
C ALA A 182 -7.04 -9.07 14.10
N ARG A 183 -7.19 -10.40 14.16
CA ARG A 183 -8.35 -11.11 13.60
C ARG A 183 -9.27 -11.50 14.74
N PHE A 184 -10.48 -10.91 14.79
CA PHE A 184 -11.50 -11.24 15.77
C PHE A 184 -12.39 -12.37 15.25
N GLY A 185 -12.32 -13.52 15.91
CA GLY A 185 -12.99 -14.75 15.47
C GLY A 185 -12.22 -15.45 14.34
N ASP A 186 -12.94 -16.12 13.47
CA ASP A 186 -12.40 -16.87 12.33
C ASP A 186 -12.84 -16.25 10.98
N ASN A 187 -12.37 -16.83 9.88
CA ASN A 187 -12.90 -16.52 8.56
C ASN A 187 -14.37 -16.93 8.46
N MET A 188 -15.12 -16.28 7.59
CA MET A 188 -16.51 -16.65 7.32
C MET A 188 -16.57 -18.07 6.78
N ARG A 189 -17.48 -18.89 7.38
CA ARG A 189 -17.64 -20.29 6.99
C ARG A 189 -17.99 -20.43 5.51
N PHE A 190 -17.31 -21.34 4.84
CA PHE A 190 -17.53 -21.68 3.42
C PHE A 190 -17.17 -20.58 2.40
N VAL A 191 -16.53 -19.49 2.81
CA VAL A 191 -16.01 -18.45 1.90
C VAL A 191 -14.52 -18.67 1.66
N ALA A 192 -14.19 -19.38 0.59
CA ALA A 192 -12.83 -19.84 0.30
C ALA A 192 -11.82 -18.71 0.10
N VAL A 193 -12.22 -17.59 -0.49
CA VAL A 193 -11.30 -16.49 -0.81
C VAL A 193 -10.84 -15.68 0.40
N THR A 194 -11.50 -15.82 1.56
CA THR A 194 -11.05 -15.18 2.81
C THR A 194 -9.94 -16.00 3.50
N GLU A 195 -9.81 -17.27 3.18
CA GLU A 195 -8.78 -18.15 3.70
C GLU A 195 -7.38 -17.80 3.16
N GLY A 196 -6.34 -18.31 3.85
CA GLY A 196 -4.95 -18.16 3.41
C GLY A 196 -3.93 -18.60 4.45
N ASP A 197 -2.69 -18.83 4.01
CA ASP A 197 -1.58 -19.23 4.85
C ASP A 197 -0.96 -18.01 5.58
N LYS A 198 -1.27 -17.89 6.87
CA LYS A 198 -0.76 -16.81 7.73
C LYS A 198 0.75 -16.92 7.96
N THR A 199 1.30 -18.11 7.92
CA THR A 199 2.75 -18.34 8.07
C THR A 199 3.49 -17.85 6.82
N GLU A 200 2.98 -18.19 5.64
CA GLU A 200 3.55 -17.65 4.39
C GLU A 200 3.40 -16.13 4.31
N ALA A 201 2.30 -15.55 4.81
CA ALA A 201 2.14 -14.09 4.90
C ALA A 201 3.22 -13.44 5.79
N GLU A 202 3.55 -14.05 6.93
CA GLU A 202 4.63 -13.55 7.79
C GLU A 202 6.00 -13.69 7.12
N LEU A 203 6.28 -14.81 6.46
CA LEU A 203 7.53 -15.02 5.71
C LEU A 203 7.67 -14.01 4.56
N ARG A 204 6.62 -13.78 3.79
CA ARG A 204 6.63 -12.95 2.59
C ARG A 204 6.55 -11.45 2.88
N TYR A 205 5.59 -11.05 3.69
CA TYR A 205 5.27 -9.65 3.98
C TYR A 205 5.70 -9.20 5.38
N GLY A 206 6.09 -10.12 6.27
CA GLY A 206 6.42 -9.83 7.67
C GLY A 206 5.18 -9.59 8.55
N VAL A 207 3.98 -9.78 8.02
CA VAL A 207 2.73 -9.49 8.71
C VAL A 207 2.42 -10.55 9.77
N GLN A 208 2.17 -10.13 11.00
CA GLN A 208 1.76 -11.00 12.09
C GLN A 208 0.24 -11.00 12.22
N VAL A 209 -0.43 -12.04 11.76
CA VAL A 209 -1.87 -12.22 11.91
C VAL A 209 -2.18 -12.90 13.24
N ASN A 210 -2.73 -12.14 14.20
CA ASN A 210 -3.04 -12.61 15.55
C ASN A 210 -4.54 -12.82 15.70
N THR A 211 -4.97 -14.04 16.01
CA THR A 211 -6.37 -14.36 16.23
C THR A 211 -6.76 -14.17 17.69
N TRP A 212 -7.88 -13.48 17.91
CA TRP A 212 -8.46 -13.15 19.21
C TRP A 212 -9.90 -13.61 19.29
N GLY A 213 -10.35 -13.98 20.48
CA GLY A 213 -11.75 -14.27 20.73
C GLY A 213 -12.59 -12.98 20.61
N VAL A 214 -13.75 -13.06 19.98
CA VAL A 214 -14.64 -11.88 19.82
C VAL A 214 -15.01 -11.28 21.19
N ASN A 215 -15.14 -12.10 22.22
CA ASN A 215 -15.45 -11.62 23.55
C ASN A 215 -14.36 -10.76 24.18
N GLU A 216 -13.10 -10.87 23.76
CA GLU A 216 -12.02 -9.98 24.21
C GLU A 216 -12.20 -8.56 23.66
N LEU A 217 -12.70 -8.43 22.42
CA LEU A 217 -13.13 -7.14 21.89
C LEU A 217 -14.37 -6.62 22.66
N VAL A 218 -15.36 -7.47 22.93
CA VAL A 218 -16.57 -7.10 23.68
C VAL A 218 -16.20 -6.56 25.06
N ASP A 219 -15.30 -7.23 25.78
CA ASP A 219 -14.85 -6.79 27.09
C ASP A 219 -14.19 -5.39 27.03
N SER A 220 -13.44 -5.10 25.95
CA SER A 220 -12.87 -3.76 25.70
C SER A 220 -13.96 -2.71 25.42
N VAL A 221 -15.02 -3.08 24.69
CA VAL A 221 -16.18 -2.19 24.42
C VAL A 221 -16.97 -1.92 25.70
N GLU A 222 -17.25 -2.94 26.51
CA GLU A 222 -17.96 -2.81 27.79
C GLU A 222 -17.20 -2.00 28.85
N ALA A 223 -15.87 -1.91 28.73
CA ALA A 223 -15.01 -1.12 29.61
C ALA A 223 -15.00 0.38 29.29
N VAL A 224 -15.58 0.80 28.16
CA VAL A 224 -15.57 2.23 27.75
C VAL A 224 -16.43 3.08 28.70
N ALA A 225 -15.84 4.18 29.20
CA ALA A 225 -16.57 5.05 30.13
C ALA A 225 -17.68 5.84 29.40
N PRO A 226 -18.88 5.98 30.00
CA PRO A 226 -20.00 6.69 29.36
C PRO A 226 -19.67 8.12 28.93
N ARG A 227 -18.84 8.84 29.70
CA ARG A 227 -18.39 10.21 29.35
C ARG A 227 -17.60 10.28 28.04
N ASP A 228 -16.81 9.24 27.75
CA ASP A 228 -15.98 9.20 26.56
C ASP A 228 -16.84 8.86 25.32
N ILE A 229 -17.87 8.03 25.52
CA ILE A 229 -18.91 7.77 24.51
C ILE A 229 -19.66 9.05 24.16
N ASP A 230 -20.13 9.80 25.17
CA ASP A 230 -20.84 11.07 24.96
C ASP A 230 -19.95 12.10 24.24
N ALA A 231 -18.67 12.17 24.59
CA ALA A 231 -17.71 13.06 23.91
C ALA A 231 -17.51 12.69 22.42
N LEU A 232 -17.43 11.39 22.10
CA LEU A 232 -17.30 10.95 20.72
C LEU A 232 -18.57 11.20 19.90
N VAL A 233 -19.75 11.02 20.49
CA VAL A 233 -21.03 11.32 19.85
C VAL A 233 -21.12 12.82 19.48
N VAL A 234 -20.61 13.73 20.32
CA VAL A 234 -20.53 15.16 19.97
C VAL A 234 -19.60 15.39 18.78
N GLN A 235 -18.44 14.73 18.72
CA GLN A 235 -17.53 14.82 17.56
C GLN A 235 -18.18 14.34 16.26
N TYR A 236 -19.04 13.32 16.31
CA TYR A 236 -19.75 12.87 15.11
C TYR A 236 -20.66 13.96 14.53
N ALA A 237 -21.32 14.75 15.40
CA ALA A 237 -22.18 15.85 14.97
C ALA A 237 -21.40 17.01 14.31
N ASP A 238 -20.11 17.16 14.67
CA ASP A 238 -19.23 18.15 14.04
C ASP A 238 -18.67 17.68 12.69
N LEU A 239 -18.57 16.35 12.49
CA LEU A 239 -17.93 15.75 11.32
C LEU A 239 -18.90 15.29 10.23
N TYR A 240 -20.15 14.99 10.56
CA TYR A 240 -21.10 14.33 9.69
C TYR A 240 -22.48 14.98 9.71
N GLU A 241 -23.23 14.77 8.65
CA GLU A 241 -24.66 15.10 8.64
C GLU A 241 -25.43 13.99 9.37
N VAL A 242 -25.70 14.20 10.65
CA VAL A 242 -26.33 13.19 11.53
C VAL A 242 -27.84 13.18 11.34
N ALA A 243 -28.42 12.00 11.07
CA ALA A 243 -29.85 11.81 10.93
C ALA A 243 -30.61 12.23 12.21
N PRO A 244 -31.79 12.88 12.12
CA PRO A 244 -32.50 13.45 13.28
C PRO A 244 -32.79 12.43 14.38
N GLU A 245 -33.13 11.21 14.06
CA GLU A 245 -33.40 10.11 15.00
C GLU A 245 -32.18 9.68 15.84
N LEU A 246 -30.97 10.00 15.37
CA LEU A 246 -29.70 9.73 16.07
C LEU A 246 -29.25 10.88 16.98
N LEU A 247 -29.81 12.08 16.83
CA LEU A 247 -29.48 13.24 17.65
C LEU A 247 -29.99 13.08 19.10
N PRO A 248 -29.48 13.87 20.06
CA PRO A 248 -29.97 13.86 21.43
C PRO A 248 -31.49 14.09 21.51
N GLY A 249 -32.20 13.15 22.13
CA GLY A 249 -33.66 13.17 22.19
C GLY A 249 -34.36 12.39 21.06
N GLY A 250 -33.64 11.96 20.04
CA GLY A 250 -34.16 11.04 19.02
C GLY A 250 -34.31 9.62 19.57
N ASP A 251 -35.22 8.86 18.99
CA ASP A 251 -35.59 7.50 19.44
C ASP A 251 -34.50 6.45 19.18
N ARG A 252 -33.54 6.76 18.31
CA ARG A 252 -32.40 5.90 17.95
C ARG A 252 -31.05 6.43 18.50
N HIS A 253 -31.04 7.45 19.36
CA HIS A 253 -29.83 8.03 19.92
C HIS A 253 -28.94 7.00 20.65
N GLN A 254 -29.56 6.00 21.32
CA GLN A 254 -28.83 4.94 22.00
C GLN A 254 -28.03 4.08 21.00
N SER A 255 -28.56 3.82 19.80
CA SER A 255 -27.83 3.06 18.76
C SER A 255 -26.55 3.78 18.32
N LEU A 256 -26.56 5.13 18.28
CA LEU A 256 -25.34 5.93 18.00
C LEU A 256 -24.31 5.79 19.13
N LYS A 257 -24.76 5.80 20.39
CA LYS A 257 -23.87 5.57 21.56
C LYS A 257 -23.28 4.17 21.56
N ASP A 258 -24.06 3.16 21.20
CA ASP A 258 -23.58 1.79 21.09
C ASP A 258 -22.52 1.66 19.96
N GLY A 259 -22.71 2.36 18.83
CA GLY A 259 -21.70 2.47 17.76
C GLY A 259 -20.42 3.17 18.22
N ALA A 260 -20.55 4.26 18.98
CA ALA A 260 -19.42 4.99 19.55
C ALA A 260 -18.65 4.15 20.59
N ALA A 261 -19.35 3.37 21.42
CA ALA A 261 -18.72 2.45 22.35
C ALA A 261 -17.88 1.40 21.61
N ILE A 262 -18.41 0.84 20.50
CA ILE A 262 -17.69 -0.11 19.65
C ILE A 262 -16.43 0.54 19.08
N GLU A 263 -16.51 1.76 18.56
CA GLU A 263 -15.32 2.46 18.03
C GLU A 263 -14.23 2.64 19.11
N LEU A 264 -14.62 3.15 20.27
CA LEU A 264 -13.66 3.40 21.36
C LEU A 264 -13.04 2.10 21.90
N GLY A 265 -13.85 1.07 22.08
CA GLY A 265 -13.37 -0.24 22.55
C GLY A 265 -12.44 -0.91 21.55
N LEU A 266 -12.80 -0.89 20.26
CA LEU A 266 -11.96 -1.41 19.18
C LEU A 266 -10.65 -0.63 19.09
N ARG A 267 -10.71 0.69 19.12
CA ARG A 267 -9.52 1.56 19.13
C ARG A 267 -8.60 1.25 20.31
N ALA A 268 -9.13 1.18 21.52
CA ALA A 268 -8.36 0.87 22.72
C ALA A 268 -7.68 -0.51 22.62
N PHE A 269 -8.38 -1.51 22.09
CA PHE A 269 -7.83 -2.85 21.86
C PHE A 269 -6.66 -2.80 20.87
N LEU A 270 -6.87 -2.15 19.70
CA LEU A 270 -5.85 -2.07 18.65
C LEU A 270 -4.61 -1.32 19.14
N GLU A 271 -4.80 -0.19 19.84
CA GLU A 271 -3.70 0.63 20.38
C GLU A 271 -2.90 -0.13 21.44
N SER A 272 -3.56 -0.80 22.37
CA SER A 272 -2.88 -1.56 23.43
C SER A 272 -2.04 -2.72 22.91
N GLY A 273 -2.50 -3.37 21.82
CA GLY A 273 -1.79 -4.48 21.18
C GLY A 273 -0.78 -4.06 20.11
N GLY A 274 -0.77 -2.79 19.72
CA GLY A 274 0.05 -2.27 18.64
C GLY A 274 -0.38 -2.78 17.26
N PHE A 275 -1.66 -3.03 17.07
CA PHE A 275 -2.23 -3.47 15.81
C PHE A 275 -2.53 -2.26 14.90
N ALA A 276 -2.11 -2.35 13.63
CA ALA A 276 -2.39 -1.33 12.63
C ALA A 276 -3.35 -1.82 11.53
N ALA A 277 -3.85 -3.04 11.67
CA ALA A 277 -4.92 -3.60 10.85
C ALA A 277 -5.76 -4.57 11.68
N PHE A 278 -6.98 -4.82 11.21
CA PHE A 278 -7.87 -5.76 11.87
C PHE A 278 -8.91 -6.32 10.88
N THR A 279 -9.59 -7.38 11.33
CA THR A 279 -10.73 -7.97 10.62
C THR A 279 -11.75 -8.49 11.61
N THR A 280 -13.03 -8.43 11.23
CA THR A 280 -14.16 -8.97 11.98
C THR A 280 -14.96 -9.90 11.07
N ASN A 281 -15.82 -10.71 11.68
CA ASN A 281 -16.72 -11.62 10.97
C ASN A 281 -18.14 -11.45 11.50
N PHE A 282 -19.10 -11.10 10.66
CA PHE A 282 -20.49 -10.88 11.07
C PHE A 282 -21.22 -12.20 11.47
N GLU A 283 -20.67 -13.36 11.16
CA GLU A 283 -21.15 -14.64 11.69
C GLU A 283 -20.79 -14.87 13.16
N ASP A 284 -19.79 -14.12 13.68
CA ASP A 284 -19.35 -14.21 15.07
C ASP A 284 -19.10 -12.80 15.62
N LEU A 285 -20.13 -12.21 16.18
CA LEU A 285 -20.11 -10.89 16.79
C LEU A 285 -20.23 -10.95 18.34
N GLY A 286 -20.25 -12.15 18.90
CA GLY A 286 -20.36 -12.35 20.35
C GLY A 286 -21.49 -11.53 20.97
N ARG A 287 -21.20 -10.74 22.01
CA ARG A 287 -22.14 -9.85 22.69
C ARG A 287 -22.21 -8.42 22.11
N LEU A 288 -21.53 -8.11 21.01
CA LEU A 288 -21.70 -6.80 20.38
C LEU A 288 -23.16 -6.56 20.04
N ARG A 289 -23.65 -5.35 20.26
CA ARG A 289 -25.06 -5.01 20.02
C ARG A 289 -25.39 -4.86 18.54
N GLN A 290 -24.46 -4.29 17.77
CA GLN A 290 -24.57 -4.06 16.33
C GLN A 290 -23.27 -4.39 15.61
N LEU A 291 -23.29 -4.44 14.27
CA LEU A 291 -22.09 -4.57 13.46
C LEU A 291 -21.21 -3.33 13.64
N PRO A 292 -19.87 -3.47 13.64
CA PRO A 292 -18.93 -2.38 13.90
C PRO A 292 -18.74 -1.42 12.71
N GLY A 293 -19.74 -1.27 11.81
CA GLY A 293 -19.61 -0.56 10.53
C GLY A 293 -19.05 0.86 10.66
N LEU A 294 -19.64 1.72 11.50
CA LEU A 294 -19.16 3.09 11.72
C LEU A 294 -17.72 3.11 12.24
N ALA A 295 -17.41 2.24 13.21
CA ALA A 295 -16.06 2.13 13.78
C ALA A 295 -15.04 1.74 12.70
N VAL A 296 -15.36 0.76 11.86
CA VAL A 296 -14.52 0.30 10.75
C VAL A 296 -14.28 1.42 9.74
N GLN A 297 -15.34 2.11 9.30
CA GLN A 297 -15.24 3.21 8.34
C GLN A 297 -14.29 4.31 8.83
N ARG A 298 -14.42 4.70 10.09
CA ARG A 298 -13.61 5.75 10.69
C ARG A 298 -12.15 5.34 10.90
N LEU A 299 -11.91 4.13 11.42
CA LEU A 299 -10.55 3.61 11.61
C LEU A 299 -9.81 3.44 10.29
N MET A 300 -10.49 2.98 9.23
CA MET A 300 -9.87 2.95 7.89
C MET A 300 -9.48 4.33 7.39
N ALA A 301 -10.33 5.35 7.60
CA ALA A 301 -10.03 6.73 7.21
C ALA A 301 -8.83 7.31 7.98
N GLU A 302 -8.55 6.81 9.17
CA GLU A 302 -7.36 7.15 9.97
C GLU A 302 -6.11 6.35 9.57
N GLY A 303 -6.25 5.40 8.64
CA GLY A 303 -5.15 4.62 8.08
C GLY A 303 -5.00 3.20 8.60
N TYR A 304 -5.91 2.70 9.44
CA TYR A 304 -5.94 1.27 9.77
C TYR A 304 -6.29 0.44 8.54
N GLY A 305 -5.71 -0.76 8.46
CA GLY A 305 -6.14 -1.75 7.48
C GLY A 305 -7.39 -2.49 7.96
N PHE A 306 -8.33 -2.75 7.06
CA PHE A 306 -9.50 -3.58 7.35
C PHE A 306 -9.84 -4.51 6.18
N GLY A 307 -10.23 -5.73 6.51
CA GLY A 307 -10.87 -6.70 5.62
C GLY A 307 -12.05 -7.33 6.32
N ALA A 308 -13.15 -7.50 5.59
CA ALA A 308 -14.36 -8.09 6.14
C ALA A 308 -14.22 -9.62 6.25
N GLU A 309 -15.13 -10.26 7.00
CA GLU A 309 -15.32 -11.70 6.99
C GLU A 309 -14.10 -12.54 7.39
N GLY A 310 -13.22 -11.95 8.21
CA GLY A 310 -11.96 -12.58 8.58
C GLY A 310 -10.86 -12.46 7.52
N ASP A 311 -11.09 -11.74 6.42
CA ASP A 311 -10.11 -11.59 5.33
C ASP A 311 -8.96 -10.65 5.70
N TRP A 312 -8.01 -11.21 6.40
CA TRP A 312 -6.78 -10.54 6.79
C TRP A 312 -5.92 -10.12 5.59
N LYS A 313 -6.03 -10.75 4.42
CA LYS A 313 -5.28 -10.40 3.20
C LYS A 313 -5.68 -9.02 2.68
N THR A 314 -6.99 -8.78 2.59
CA THR A 314 -7.51 -7.46 2.23
C THR A 314 -7.16 -6.41 3.27
N ALA A 315 -7.17 -6.75 4.58
CA ALA A 315 -6.74 -5.84 5.62
C ALA A 315 -5.27 -5.40 5.47
N ILE A 316 -4.38 -6.31 5.03
CA ILE A 316 -2.99 -5.96 4.67
C ILE A 316 -2.96 -4.95 3.53
N LEU A 317 -3.70 -5.21 2.44
CA LEU A 317 -3.72 -4.35 1.26
C LEU A 317 -4.25 -2.94 1.59
N VAL A 318 -5.33 -2.83 2.37
CA VAL A 318 -5.87 -1.54 2.80
C VAL A 318 -4.85 -0.76 3.63
N ARG A 319 -4.14 -1.42 4.57
CA ARG A 319 -3.07 -0.76 5.35
C ARG A 319 -1.94 -0.28 4.46
N VAL A 320 -1.45 -1.11 3.56
CA VAL A 320 -0.37 -0.79 2.62
C VAL A 320 -0.76 0.38 1.72
N ALA A 321 -1.98 0.36 1.16
CA ALA A 321 -2.51 1.44 0.33
C ALA A 321 -2.59 2.76 1.08
N ASN A 322 -3.08 2.75 2.34
CA ASN A 322 -3.13 3.94 3.20
C ASN A 322 -1.73 4.53 3.44
N VAL A 323 -0.71 3.69 3.64
CA VAL A 323 0.67 4.17 3.83
C VAL A 323 1.25 4.71 2.52
N MET A 324 1.09 3.98 1.42
CA MET A 324 1.57 4.43 0.10
C MET A 324 0.91 5.73 -0.35
N GLY A 325 -0.39 5.90 -0.06
CA GLY A 325 -1.18 7.09 -0.40
C GLY A 325 -1.05 8.27 0.57
N ALA A 326 -0.32 8.12 1.67
CA ALA A 326 -0.26 9.14 2.72
C ALA A 326 0.20 10.50 2.19
N GLY A 327 -0.58 11.56 2.50
CA GLY A 327 -0.33 12.92 2.06
C GLY A 327 -0.70 13.22 0.60
N LEU A 328 -1.21 12.24 -0.15
CA LEU A 328 -1.81 12.47 -1.47
C LEU A 328 -3.32 12.74 -1.35
N PRO A 329 -3.91 13.44 -2.33
CA PRO A 329 -5.37 13.47 -2.49
C PRO A 329 -5.94 12.07 -2.68
N GLY A 330 -7.19 11.85 -2.26
CA GLY A 330 -7.84 10.56 -2.34
C GLY A 330 -7.59 9.69 -1.11
N GLY A 331 -8.00 8.44 -1.18
CA GLY A 331 -7.92 7.50 -0.05
C GLY A 331 -7.84 6.04 -0.48
N ALA A 332 -7.99 5.16 0.50
CA ALA A 332 -8.08 3.73 0.28
C ALA A 332 -9.16 3.10 1.17
N SER A 333 -9.79 2.05 0.68
CA SER A 333 -10.88 1.35 1.35
C SER A 333 -10.94 -0.12 0.97
N LEU A 334 -11.42 -0.97 1.89
CA LEU A 334 -12.08 -2.21 1.48
C LEU A 334 -13.16 -1.88 0.45
N MET A 335 -13.24 -2.66 -0.62
CA MET A 335 -14.27 -2.59 -1.64
C MET A 335 -14.60 -3.99 -2.13
N GLU A 336 -15.85 -4.21 -2.49
CA GLU A 336 -16.32 -5.43 -3.13
C GLU A 336 -17.03 -5.09 -4.42
N ASP A 337 -16.77 -5.82 -5.49
CA ASP A 337 -17.55 -5.79 -6.74
C ASP A 337 -18.92 -6.40 -6.46
N TYR A 338 -19.92 -5.57 -6.13
CA TYR A 338 -21.18 -6.05 -5.59
C TYR A 338 -22.15 -6.49 -6.69
N THR A 339 -22.29 -5.68 -7.75
CA THR A 339 -23.17 -5.99 -8.89
C THR A 339 -22.83 -5.15 -10.11
N TYR A 340 -23.43 -5.46 -11.26
CA TYR A 340 -23.11 -4.88 -12.57
C TYR A 340 -24.30 -4.23 -13.24
N ASP A 341 -24.08 -3.05 -13.83
CA ASP A 341 -24.94 -2.51 -14.89
C ASP A 341 -24.40 -3.01 -16.24
N LEU A 342 -25.15 -3.84 -16.93
CA LEU A 342 -24.73 -4.50 -18.18
C LEU A 342 -25.37 -3.86 -19.42
N VAL A 343 -25.71 -2.60 -19.37
CA VAL A 343 -26.22 -1.89 -20.56
C VAL A 343 -25.10 -1.78 -21.59
N PRO A 344 -25.28 -2.35 -22.83
CA PRO A 344 -24.23 -2.41 -23.81
C PRO A 344 -23.62 -1.05 -24.14
N GLY A 345 -22.28 -0.95 -24.07
CA GLY A 345 -21.49 0.25 -24.34
C GLY A 345 -21.40 1.24 -23.18
N ARG A 346 -22.00 0.93 -22.02
CA ARG A 346 -21.86 1.71 -20.78
C ARG A 346 -21.86 0.85 -19.53
N GLU A 347 -21.29 -0.34 -19.65
CA GLU A 347 -21.20 -1.28 -18.54
C GLU A 347 -20.43 -0.66 -17.37
N LEU A 348 -20.98 -0.84 -16.17
CA LEU A 348 -20.43 -0.30 -14.91
C LEU A 348 -20.44 -1.38 -13.82
N ILE A 349 -19.57 -1.20 -12.86
CA ILE A 349 -19.55 -1.98 -11.61
C ILE A 349 -20.03 -1.08 -10.48
N LEU A 350 -21.01 -1.54 -9.73
CA LEU A 350 -21.38 -0.98 -8.43
C LEU A 350 -20.60 -1.72 -7.36
N GLY A 351 -19.74 -1.01 -6.67
CA GLY A 351 -19.01 -1.53 -5.52
C GLY A 351 -19.51 -0.97 -4.21
N ALA A 352 -19.54 -1.83 -3.23
CA ALA A 352 -19.88 -1.53 -1.85
C ALA A 352 -19.32 -2.64 -0.95
N HIS A 353 -19.64 -2.59 0.30
CA HIS A 353 -19.75 -3.72 1.22
C HIS A 353 -20.97 -3.46 2.11
N MET A 354 -21.23 -4.30 3.07
CA MET A 354 -22.44 -4.14 3.91
C MET A 354 -22.48 -2.78 4.63
N LEU A 355 -21.32 -2.34 5.20
CA LEU A 355 -21.21 -1.09 5.96
C LEU A 355 -19.83 -0.42 5.82
N GLU A 356 -18.81 -1.14 5.39
CA GLU A 356 -17.43 -0.88 5.79
C GLU A 356 -16.60 -0.12 4.76
N VAL A 357 -17.23 0.56 3.79
CA VAL A 357 -16.47 1.42 2.85
C VAL A 357 -16.00 2.70 3.56
N SER A 358 -14.71 3.03 3.42
CA SER A 358 -14.09 4.17 4.09
C SER A 358 -14.51 5.51 3.48
N PRO A 359 -14.86 6.52 4.30
CA PRO A 359 -15.15 7.86 3.82
C PRO A 359 -13.93 8.60 3.26
N SER A 360 -12.73 8.05 3.34
CA SER A 360 -11.56 8.62 2.67
C SER A 360 -11.65 8.63 1.14
N LEU A 361 -12.63 7.93 0.56
CA LEU A 361 -12.88 7.92 -0.88
C LEU A 361 -13.74 9.11 -1.35
N THR A 362 -14.20 10.00 -0.46
CA THR A 362 -15.01 11.18 -0.84
C THR A 362 -14.51 12.44 -0.16
N THR A 363 -14.67 13.57 -0.85
CA THR A 363 -14.46 14.91 -0.30
C THR A 363 -15.75 15.52 0.25
N ALA A 364 -16.91 14.92 -0.06
CA ALA A 364 -18.20 15.35 0.47
C ALA A 364 -18.36 14.94 1.95
N THR A 365 -19.13 15.70 2.73
CA THR A 365 -19.50 15.32 4.10
C THR A 365 -20.43 14.10 4.08
N PRO A 366 -20.05 12.95 4.64
CA PRO A 366 -20.93 11.79 4.70
C PRO A 366 -22.13 12.01 5.61
N ARG A 367 -23.25 11.36 5.28
CA ARG A 367 -24.40 11.28 6.18
C ARG A 367 -24.21 10.14 7.16
N LEU A 368 -24.48 10.38 8.45
CA LEU A 368 -24.47 9.37 9.50
C LEU A 368 -25.92 8.94 9.74
N GLU A 369 -26.23 7.72 9.35
CA GLU A 369 -27.59 7.19 9.32
C GLU A 369 -27.68 5.83 10.04
N ILE A 370 -28.91 5.37 10.29
CA ILE A 370 -29.21 4.05 10.84
C ILE A 370 -30.26 3.38 9.96
N HIS A 371 -29.99 2.14 9.57
CA HIS A 371 -30.89 1.38 8.71
C HIS A 371 -30.89 -0.08 9.11
N PRO A 372 -32.01 -0.79 8.90
CA PRO A 372 -32.08 -2.24 9.10
C PRO A 372 -31.01 -2.99 8.32
N LEU A 373 -30.45 -4.00 8.95
CA LEU A 373 -29.56 -4.96 8.31
C LEU A 373 -29.94 -6.36 8.75
N GLY A 374 -30.51 -7.15 7.86
CA GLY A 374 -31.01 -8.51 8.15
C GLY A 374 -29.94 -9.58 8.34
N ILE A 375 -28.67 -9.19 8.56
CA ILE A 375 -27.51 -10.06 8.66
C ILE A 375 -26.90 -9.95 10.06
N GLY A 376 -26.32 -11.04 10.58
CA GLY A 376 -25.64 -11.09 11.86
C GLY A 376 -26.57 -11.15 13.09
N GLY A 377 -27.89 -11.00 12.93
CA GLY A 377 -28.88 -11.14 14.02
C GLY A 377 -28.70 -10.12 15.15
N LYS A 378 -28.25 -8.90 14.83
CA LYS A 378 -27.97 -7.80 15.75
C LYS A 378 -28.93 -6.64 15.56
N ASP A 379 -28.84 -5.64 16.47
CA ASP A 379 -29.56 -4.38 16.32
C ASP A 379 -29.13 -3.64 15.03
N ASP A 380 -29.99 -2.77 14.53
CA ASP A 380 -29.71 -1.96 13.34
C ASP A 380 -28.42 -1.15 13.55
N PRO A 381 -27.43 -1.29 12.67
CA PRO A 381 -26.15 -0.60 12.84
C PRO A 381 -26.17 0.83 12.28
N VAL A 382 -25.50 1.73 12.97
CA VAL A 382 -25.16 3.06 12.47
C VAL A 382 -24.03 2.98 11.45
N ARG A 383 -24.08 3.86 10.42
CA ARG A 383 -23.14 3.87 9.32
C ARG A 383 -23.00 5.22 8.63
N LEU A 384 -21.89 5.44 7.96
CA LEU A 384 -21.71 6.56 7.04
C LEU A 384 -22.20 6.18 5.65
N VAL A 385 -23.01 7.04 5.06
CA VAL A 385 -23.59 6.89 3.72
C VAL A 385 -23.05 7.99 2.82
N PHE A 386 -22.41 7.59 1.72
CA PHE A 386 -21.80 8.49 0.75
C PHE A 386 -21.51 7.76 -0.56
N SER A 387 -21.13 8.49 -1.60
CA SER A 387 -20.57 7.95 -2.83
C SER A 387 -19.11 8.39 -2.94
N ALA A 388 -18.24 7.51 -3.44
CA ALA A 388 -16.85 7.87 -3.77
C ALA A 388 -16.82 8.96 -4.85
N ASP A 389 -15.80 9.81 -4.78
CA ASP A 389 -15.59 10.85 -5.78
C ASP A 389 -15.24 10.23 -7.15
N PRO A 390 -15.68 10.84 -8.25
CA PRO A 390 -15.26 10.48 -9.60
C PRO A 390 -13.75 10.69 -9.81
N GLY A 391 -13.15 9.87 -10.67
CA GLY A 391 -11.74 10.00 -11.06
C GLY A 391 -11.01 8.67 -11.13
N PRO A 392 -9.70 8.71 -11.47
CA PRO A 392 -8.89 7.51 -11.61
C PRO A 392 -8.72 6.77 -10.28
N ALA A 393 -8.78 5.46 -10.34
CA ALA A 393 -8.57 4.58 -9.18
C ALA A 393 -7.95 3.24 -9.61
N VAL A 394 -7.49 2.47 -8.64
CA VAL A 394 -7.02 1.10 -8.83
C VAL A 394 -7.72 0.22 -7.81
N VAL A 395 -8.23 -0.93 -8.26
CA VAL A 395 -8.71 -2.00 -7.37
C VAL A 395 -7.70 -3.14 -7.37
N VAL A 396 -7.34 -3.63 -6.18
CA VAL A 396 -6.34 -4.69 -6.02
C VAL A 396 -6.85 -5.78 -5.09
N ALA A 397 -6.84 -7.03 -5.56
CA ALA A 397 -7.11 -8.21 -4.73
C ALA A 397 -5.84 -8.99 -4.41
N MET A 398 -5.82 -9.69 -3.26
CA MET A 398 -4.79 -10.67 -2.91
C MET A 398 -5.42 -12.05 -2.76
N SER A 399 -4.99 -13.00 -3.59
CA SER A 399 -5.40 -14.40 -3.50
C SER A 399 -4.24 -15.28 -3.04
N ASP A 400 -4.53 -16.24 -2.16
CA ASP A 400 -3.61 -17.34 -1.85
C ASP A 400 -3.85 -18.47 -2.84
N LEU A 401 -2.81 -18.85 -3.58
CA LEU A 401 -2.85 -19.91 -4.60
C LEU A 401 -2.17 -21.20 -4.12
N ARG A 402 -2.02 -21.39 -2.81
CA ARG A 402 -1.33 -22.53 -2.20
C ARG A 402 0.19 -22.48 -2.30
N ASP A 403 0.75 -22.15 -3.47
CA ASP A 403 2.19 -22.08 -3.70
C ASP A 403 2.73 -20.64 -3.68
N ARG A 404 1.86 -19.65 -3.67
CA ARG A 404 2.20 -18.21 -3.62
C ARG A 404 0.99 -17.33 -3.38
N PHE A 405 1.24 -16.10 -2.97
CA PHE A 405 0.26 -15.02 -3.08
C PHE A 405 0.31 -14.40 -4.48
N ARG A 406 -0.87 -14.04 -4.97
CA ARG A 406 -1.07 -13.30 -6.22
C ARG A 406 -1.81 -12.02 -5.93
N LEU A 407 -1.29 -10.90 -6.44
CA LEU A 407 -2.01 -9.65 -6.57
C LEU A 407 -2.62 -9.58 -7.96
N VAL A 408 -3.87 -9.16 -8.05
CA VAL A 408 -4.54 -8.80 -9.30
C VAL A 408 -5.01 -7.37 -9.17
N ALA A 409 -4.55 -6.51 -10.06
CA ALA A 409 -4.88 -5.09 -10.06
C ALA A 409 -5.62 -4.72 -11.35
N ASN A 410 -6.70 -3.96 -11.23
CA ASN A 410 -7.37 -3.36 -12.38
C ASN A 410 -7.37 -1.83 -12.25
N VAL A 411 -6.91 -1.17 -13.29
CA VAL A 411 -7.04 0.28 -13.44
C VAL A 411 -8.49 0.58 -13.78
N VAL A 412 -9.11 1.49 -13.02
CA VAL A 412 -10.53 1.82 -13.15
C VAL A 412 -10.75 3.33 -13.14
N GLU A 413 -11.91 3.75 -13.61
CA GLU A 413 -12.37 5.14 -13.54
C GLU A 413 -13.66 5.19 -12.73
N ASN A 414 -13.60 5.77 -11.51
CA ASN A 414 -14.80 6.07 -10.75
C ASN A 414 -15.63 7.09 -11.50
N VAL A 415 -16.92 6.85 -11.60
CA VAL A 415 -17.89 7.75 -12.22
C VAL A 415 -18.87 8.29 -11.18
N GLU A 416 -19.54 9.38 -11.50
CA GLU A 416 -20.61 9.89 -10.64
C GLU A 416 -21.67 8.79 -10.43
N ALA A 417 -21.87 8.42 -9.17
CA ALA A 417 -22.84 7.39 -8.82
C ALA A 417 -24.25 7.93 -8.98
N PRO A 418 -25.18 7.17 -9.58
CA PRO A 418 -26.60 7.54 -9.57
C PRO A 418 -27.14 7.58 -8.13
N ASP A 419 -28.24 8.25 -7.94
CA ASP A 419 -28.93 8.22 -6.65
C ASP A 419 -29.45 6.81 -6.34
N LEU A 420 -29.12 6.30 -5.15
CA LEU A 420 -29.45 4.95 -4.69
C LEU A 420 -30.18 5.01 -3.33
N PRO A 421 -31.42 5.52 -3.31
CA PRO A 421 -32.15 5.79 -2.05
C PRO A 421 -32.43 4.53 -1.21
N ASN A 422 -32.44 3.36 -1.82
CA ASN A 422 -32.69 2.07 -1.16
C ASN A 422 -31.42 1.28 -0.83
N LEU A 423 -30.23 1.84 -1.12
CA LEU A 423 -28.94 1.27 -0.76
C LEU A 423 -28.13 2.25 0.09
N PRO A 424 -28.46 2.41 1.37
CA PRO A 424 -27.87 3.41 2.26
C PRO A 424 -26.53 2.91 2.84
N VAL A 425 -25.51 2.85 1.99
CA VAL A 425 -24.14 2.45 2.35
C VAL A 425 -23.10 3.34 1.66
N GLY A 426 -21.86 3.34 2.16
CA GLY A 426 -20.71 3.84 1.41
C GLY A 426 -20.50 3.00 0.15
N ARG A 427 -20.30 3.65 -1.00
CA ARG A 427 -20.24 2.97 -2.31
C ARG A 427 -19.39 3.72 -3.32
N ALA A 428 -18.97 3.00 -4.36
CA ALA A 428 -18.36 3.53 -5.56
C ALA A 428 -19.05 2.95 -6.81
N VAL A 429 -19.03 3.69 -7.92
CA VAL A 429 -19.42 3.16 -9.24
C VAL A 429 -18.27 3.42 -10.19
N TRP A 430 -17.84 2.41 -10.93
CA TRP A 430 -16.70 2.59 -11.82
C TRP A 430 -16.83 1.86 -13.14
N ARG A 431 -16.04 2.34 -14.10
CA ARG A 431 -15.78 1.70 -15.38
C ARG A 431 -14.42 1.01 -15.31
N PRO A 432 -14.32 -0.30 -15.53
CA PRO A 432 -13.04 -1.00 -15.57
C PRO A 432 -12.33 -0.80 -16.91
N SER A 433 -10.99 -0.73 -16.88
CA SER A 433 -10.15 -0.80 -18.09
C SER A 433 -9.82 -2.26 -18.45
N PRO A 434 -9.66 -2.56 -19.75
CA PRO A 434 -9.91 -1.71 -20.92
C PRO A 434 -11.40 -1.61 -21.23
N ASP A 435 -12.20 -2.58 -20.80
CA ASP A 435 -13.65 -2.70 -20.88
C ASP A 435 -14.13 -3.75 -19.86
N PHE A 436 -15.43 -3.76 -19.61
CA PHE A 436 -16.03 -4.66 -18.62
C PHE A 436 -15.78 -6.14 -18.94
N ALA A 437 -16.01 -6.55 -20.20
CA ALA A 437 -15.92 -7.97 -20.59
C ALA A 437 -14.49 -8.51 -20.47
N THR A 438 -13.51 -7.74 -20.93
CA THR A 438 -12.08 -8.08 -20.82
C THR A 438 -11.63 -8.11 -19.37
N SER A 439 -11.99 -7.08 -18.58
CA SER A 439 -11.64 -6.99 -17.16
C SER A 439 -12.21 -8.17 -16.37
N ALA A 440 -13.50 -8.41 -16.46
CA ALA A 440 -14.16 -9.50 -15.75
C ALA A 440 -13.60 -10.88 -16.15
N ALA A 441 -13.36 -11.11 -17.47
CA ALA A 441 -12.77 -12.37 -17.93
C ALA A 441 -11.35 -12.59 -17.37
N CYS A 442 -10.52 -11.55 -17.34
CA CYS A 442 -9.16 -11.62 -16.78
C CYS A 442 -9.18 -11.82 -15.26
N TRP A 443 -10.05 -11.10 -14.53
CA TRP A 443 -10.25 -11.22 -13.09
C TRP A 443 -10.60 -12.65 -12.68
N LEU A 444 -11.60 -13.24 -13.36
CA LEU A 444 -12.02 -14.62 -13.16
C LEU A 444 -10.92 -15.63 -13.52
N ALA A 445 -10.22 -15.42 -14.63
CA ALA A 445 -9.12 -16.29 -15.05
C ALA A 445 -7.94 -16.28 -14.08
N ALA A 446 -7.68 -15.14 -13.45
CA ALA A 446 -6.65 -15.00 -12.41
C ALA A 446 -7.03 -15.65 -11.08
N GLY A 447 -8.31 -15.97 -10.86
CA GLY A 447 -8.80 -16.43 -9.56
C GLY A 447 -8.74 -15.33 -8.50
N ALA A 448 -8.97 -14.08 -8.89
CA ALA A 448 -8.94 -12.95 -7.99
C ALA A 448 -10.16 -12.94 -7.05
N ALA A 449 -9.95 -12.50 -5.81
CA ALA A 449 -10.99 -12.39 -4.80
C ALA A 449 -12.01 -11.28 -5.14
N HIS A 450 -13.21 -11.37 -4.55
CA HIS A 450 -14.19 -10.28 -4.61
C HIS A 450 -13.88 -9.17 -3.61
N HIS A 451 -13.18 -9.48 -2.50
CA HIS A 451 -12.65 -8.44 -1.62
C HIS A 451 -11.40 -7.80 -2.23
N THR A 452 -11.41 -6.49 -2.32
CA THR A 452 -10.33 -5.68 -2.87
C THR A 452 -9.99 -4.51 -1.95
N VAL A 453 -8.83 -3.92 -2.16
CA VAL A 453 -8.61 -2.52 -1.82
C VAL A 453 -8.89 -1.67 -3.05
N MET A 454 -9.79 -0.68 -2.94
CA MET A 454 -9.89 0.42 -3.90
C MET A 454 -9.06 1.58 -3.39
N THR A 455 -8.23 2.17 -4.25
CA THR A 455 -7.49 3.39 -3.93
C THR A 455 -7.55 4.39 -5.07
N SER A 456 -7.83 5.66 -4.73
CA SER A 456 -7.73 6.81 -5.62
C SER A 456 -6.47 7.64 -5.38
N ALA A 457 -5.64 7.25 -4.39
CA ALA A 457 -4.44 7.99 -4.00
C ALA A 457 -3.18 7.56 -4.75
N VAL A 458 -3.03 6.27 -5.08
CA VAL A 458 -1.84 5.72 -5.73
C VAL A 458 -2.17 4.95 -7.00
N GLY A 459 -1.37 5.19 -8.04
CA GLY A 459 -1.51 4.51 -9.33
C GLY A 459 -0.85 3.13 -9.37
N ILE A 460 -1.01 2.47 -10.52
CA ILE A 460 -0.55 1.09 -10.73
C ILE A 460 0.98 0.93 -10.60
N ASP A 461 1.76 1.95 -10.96
CA ASP A 461 3.23 1.89 -10.90
C ASP A 461 3.74 1.71 -9.46
N VAL A 462 3.06 2.32 -8.47
CA VAL A 462 3.39 2.14 -7.05
C VAL A 462 3.12 0.69 -6.60
N TRP A 463 2.01 0.09 -7.06
CA TRP A 463 1.69 -1.30 -6.79
C TRP A 463 2.68 -2.26 -7.45
N HIS A 464 3.13 -1.94 -8.66
CA HIS A 464 4.16 -2.73 -9.34
C HIS A 464 5.47 -2.72 -8.55
N ASP A 465 5.94 -1.56 -8.12
CA ASP A 465 7.15 -1.44 -7.30
C ASP A 465 6.99 -2.18 -5.95
N PHE A 466 5.82 -2.09 -5.31
CA PHE A 466 5.54 -2.83 -4.07
C PHE A 466 5.60 -4.35 -4.29
N ALA A 467 4.98 -4.85 -5.35
CA ALA A 467 4.97 -6.28 -5.67
C ALA A 467 6.38 -6.82 -5.94
N GLU A 468 7.21 -6.06 -6.66
CA GLU A 468 8.63 -6.39 -6.89
C GLU A 468 9.41 -6.46 -5.55
N MET A 469 9.22 -5.49 -4.65
CA MET A 469 9.87 -5.48 -3.32
C MET A 469 9.42 -6.66 -2.46
N ALA A 470 8.14 -7.00 -2.51
CA ALA A 470 7.54 -8.12 -1.79
C ALA A 470 7.79 -9.47 -2.48
N ARG A 471 8.35 -9.48 -3.68
CA ARG A 471 8.54 -10.68 -4.53
C ARG A 471 7.24 -11.47 -4.70
N THR A 472 6.15 -10.73 -4.93
CA THR A 472 4.81 -11.27 -5.09
C THR A 472 4.38 -11.17 -6.55
N GLU A 473 3.67 -12.18 -7.04
CA GLU A 473 3.08 -12.13 -8.38
C GLU A 473 2.08 -10.97 -8.45
N LEU A 474 2.22 -10.11 -9.46
CA LEU A 474 1.24 -9.07 -9.79
C LEU A 474 0.78 -9.26 -11.23
N LEU A 475 -0.53 -9.31 -11.42
CA LEU A 475 -1.19 -9.27 -12.73
C LEU A 475 -1.92 -7.94 -12.84
N VAL A 476 -1.68 -7.23 -13.93
CA VAL A 476 -2.29 -5.91 -14.19
C VAL A 476 -3.30 -6.01 -15.32
N ILE A 477 -4.48 -5.42 -15.07
CA ILE A 477 -5.54 -5.26 -16.07
C ILE A 477 -5.68 -3.76 -16.32
N ASP A 478 -5.34 -3.31 -17.53
CA ASP A 478 -5.29 -1.92 -17.97
C ASP A 478 -5.70 -1.78 -19.44
N GLU A 479 -5.54 -0.58 -20.00
CA GLU A 479 -5.84 -0.28 -21.41
C GLU A 479 -5.10 -1.17 -22.44
N GLY A 480 -3.93 -1.72 -22.07
CA GLY A 480 -3.13 -2.61 -22.92
C GLY A 480 -3.54 -4.08 -22.85
N THR A 481 -4.42 -4.44 -21.94
CA THR A 481 -4.75 -5.82 -21.62
C THR A 481 -5.65 -6.45 -22.70
N THR A 482 -5.31 -7.68 -23.08
CA THR A 482 -6.19 -8.55 -23.88
C THR A 482 -6.28 -9.92 -23.21
N VAL A 483 -7.46 -10.54 -23.22
CA VAL A 483 -7.70 -11.85 -22.59
C VAL A 483 -6.66 -12.88 -23.02
N ARG A 484 -6.28 -12.90 -24.31
CA ARG A 484 -5.30 -13.86 -24.83
C ARG A 484 -3.90 -13.67 -24.20
N ARG A 485 -3.39 -12.42 -24.18
CA ARG A 485 -2.07 -12.12 -23.59
C ARG A 485 -2.07 -12.38 -22.10
N PHE A 486 -3.16 -12.05 -21.44
CA PHE A 486 -3.32 -12.31 -20.01
C PHE A 486 -3.27 -13.81 -19.67
N HIS A 487 -3.89 -14.67 -20.49
CA HIS A 487 -3.76 -16.12 -20.34
C HIS A 487 -2.32 -16.62 -20.58
N ASP A 488 -1.58 -16.01 -21.50
CA ASP A 488 -0.18 -16.39 -21.72
C ASP A 488 0.68 -15.96 -20.52
N GLU A 489 0.44 -14.78 -19.95
CA GLU A 489 1.10 -14.31 -18.72
C GLU A 489 0.81 -15.23 -17.54
N LEU A 490 -0.45 -15.64 -17.33
CA LEU A 490 -0.82 -16.61 -16.29
C LEU A 490 -0.01 -17.91 -16.39
N ARG A 491 0.18 -18.42 -17.63
CA ARG A 491 0.97 -19.65 -17.88
C ARG A 491 2.45 -19.45 -17.57
N TRP A 492 3.02 -18.31 -17.99
CA TRP A 492 4.42 -17.98 -17.71
C TRP A 492 4.68 -17.77 -16.22
N ASN A 493 3.81 -17.05 -15.53
CA ASN A 493 3.90 -16.85 -14.09
C ASN A 493 3.80 -18.17 -13.33
N GLN A 494 2.89 -19.06 -13.74
CA GLN A 494 2.77 -20.39 -13.15
C GLN A 494 4.08 -21.19 -13.25
N ALA A 495 4.77 -21.13 -14.39
CA ALA A 495 6.07 -21.77 -14.56
C ALA A 495 7.17 -21.08 -13.77
N TYR A 496 7.24 -19.75 -13.83
CA TYR A 496 8.25 -18.93 -13.15
C TYR A 496 8.24 -19.14 -11.63
N PHE A 497 7.07 -19.01 -11.00
CA PHE A 497 6.99 -19.11 -9.53
C PHE A 497 7.26 -20.53 -9.02
N ARG A 498 6.88 -21.55 -9.76
CA ARG A 498 7.27 -22.94 -9.43
C ARG A 498 8.78 -23.17 -9.52
N LEU A 499 9.40 -22.71 -10.59
CA LEU A 499 10.86 -22.84 -10.75
C LEU A 499 11.61 -22.02 -9.69
N ALA A 500 11.13 -20.84 -9.33
CA ALA A 500 11.73 -20.00 -8.30
C ALA A 500 11.68 -20.63 -6.90
N GLN A 501 10.74 -21.53 -6.65
CA GLN A 501 10.65 -22.32 -5.41
C GLN A 501 11.48 -23.60 -5.44
N GLY A 502 12.10 -23.93 -6.56
CA GLY A 502 12.91 -25.14 -6.70
C GLY A 502 12.11 -26.43 -6.88
N ILE A 503 10.86 -26.33 -7.37
CA ILE A 503 9.96 -27.46 -7.60
C ILE A 503 9.89 -27.80 -9.09
#